data_ce0b440c6974509d00782ab7e7efc510
#
_entry.id   ce0b440c6974509d00782ab7e7efc510
#
_cell.length_a   1.000
_cell.length_b   1.000
_cell.length_c   1.000
_cell.angle_alpha   90.00
_cell.angle_beta   90.00
_cell.angle_gamma   90.00
#
_symmetry.space_group_name_H-M   'P 1'
#
loop_
_entity.id
_entity.type
_entity.pdbx_description
1 polymer ?
#
loop_
_entity_poly.entity_id
_entity_poly.type
_entity_poly.pdbx_seq_one_letter_code
_entity_poly.pdbx_strand_id
1 'polypeptide(L)'
;MKQLLALILIFSVALFSCNDPKKGKLKSSKNSKNTAKAEPKNQKVDTSFTAAKSNLKNFEKGKIEQTKTLDNGIVIKWMVKGKGQKIKKGDMVLIEYRLALPDGKIVDGNNKLNLPAIPFIVGFNMQTPGWDNAFEELNIGDFAKIEIPAELALGKKSIKGVIPPDSPNWLFAKLYAIVTPGFNEEGITSWKIKDADKTNQKIAEDREISFHTIVSTESKAAVMNTYLSNFPIKYIPGQKSIVPGLRKILKNAQKGERYLILLESPQAYGSRGYANLIQPNESVLFNIEIVDVKAI
;
A
#
# COMPACT_ATOMS: atom_id res chain seq x y z
N MET A 1 11.12 5.44 21.93
CA MET A 1 12.17 5.20 20.92
C MET A 1 11.92 4.00 20.00
N LYS A 2 10.80 3.26 20.14
CA LYS A 2 10.39 2.15 19.22
C LYS A 2 9.45 2.62 18.08
N GLN A 3 9.07 3.89 18.07
CA GLN A 3 7.94 4.38 17.28
C GLN A 3 8.25 4.71 15.81
N LEU A 4 9.50 4.90 15.44
CA LEU A 4 9.86 5.33 14.08
C LEU A 4 10.31 4.20 13.16
N LEU A 5 10.77 3.07 13.72
CA LEU A 5 11.06 1.86 12.94
C LEU A 5 9.81 1.29 12.26
N ALA A 6 8.62 1.59 12.79
CA ALA A 6 7.36 1.09 12.27
C ALA A 6 6.96 1.65 10.90
N LEU A 7 7.41 2.85 10.53
CA LEU A 7 6.98 3.47 9.26
C LEU A 7 7.65 2.84 8.02
N ILE A 8 8.89 2.39 8.15
CA ILE A 8 9.65 1.78 7.05
C ILE A 8 9.58 0.24 7.11
N LEU A 9 9.53 -0.35 8.31
CA LEU A 9 9.51 -1.81 8.50
C LEU A 9 8.14 -2.47 8.30
N ILE A 10 7.02 -1.74 8.32
CA ILE A 10 5.67 -2.35 8.24
C ILE A 10 5.41 -3.00 6.89
N PHE A 11 6.05 -2.55 5.82
CA PHE A 11 5.96 -3.23 4.53
C PHE A 11 6.78 -4.52 4.45
N SER A 12 7.89 -4.64 5.20
CA SER A 12 8.78 -5.80 5.14
C SER A 12 8.44 -6.91 6.15
N VAL A 13 7.84 -6.58 7.30
CA VAL A 13 7.59 -7.58 8.37
C VAL A 13 6.27 -8.35 8.19
N ALA A 14 5.30 -7.81 7.45
CA ALA A 14 4.01 -8.47 7.27
C ALA A 14 3.98 -9.61 6.24
N LEU A 15 5.12 -9.96 5.63
CA LEU A 15 5.22 -11.03 4.62
C LEU A 15 5.84 -12.35 5.13
N PHE A 16 6.26 -12.44 6.40
CA PHE A 16 6.81 -13.67 6.95
C PHE A 16 5.75 -14.49 7.69
N SER A 17 4.93 -15.21 6.96
CA SER A 17 4.31 -16.46 7.38
C SER A 17 3.88 -17.23 6.13
N CYS A 18 4.78 -17.96 5.53
CA CYS A 18 4.46 -19.03 4.60
C CYS A 18 5.15 -20.30 5.06
N ASN A 19 4.40 -21.18 5.69
CA ASN A 19 4.75 -22.60 5.79
C ASN A 19 4.36 -23.28 4.47
N ASP A 20 5.30 -24.03 3.90
CA ASP A 20 5.11 -24.88 2.71
C ASP A 20 4.04 -25.96 2.91
N PRO A 21 3.19 -26.22 1.94
CA PRO A 21 2.47 -27.48 1.87
C PRO A 21 2.91 -28.35 0.69
N LYS A 22 3.15 -29.60 1.04
CA LYS A 22 3.44 -30.73 0.17
C LYS A 22 2.37 -30.96 -0.92
N LYS A 23 2.85 -31.43 -2.07
CA LYS A 23 2.10 -31.86 -3.26
C LYS A 23 0.98 -32.86 -2.95
N GLY A 24 -0.19 -32.61 -3.51
CA GLY A 24 -1.28 -33.58 -3.65
C GLY A 24 -2.03 -33.38 -4.96
N LYS A 25 -1.92 -34.36 -5.86
CA LYS A 25 -2.72 -34.45 -7.10
C LYS A 25 -4.15 -34.86 -6.79
N LEU A 26 -5.15 -34.25 -7.42
CA LEU A 26 -6.42 -34.95 -7.69
C LEU A 26 -7.13 -34.45 -8.97
N LYS A 27 -7.85 -35.40 -9.54
CA LYS A 27 -8.37 -35.51 -10.91
C LYS A 27 -9.68 -34.72 -11.13
N SER A 28 -9.91 -34.47 -12.43
CA SER A 28 -11.09 -33.87 -13.06
C SER A 28 -12.39 -34.66 -12.85
N SER A 29 -13.53 -34.00 -12.84
CA SER A 29 -14.78 -34.53 -13.42
C SER A 29 -15.75 -33.40 -13.84
N LYS A 30 -16.60 -33.74 -14.80
CA LYS A 30 -17.31 -32.92 -15.79
C LYS A 30 -18.68 -32.36 -15.32
N ASN A 31 -19.04 -31.27 -16.00
CA ASN A 31 -20.39 -30.85 -16.48
C ASN A 31 -21.58 -30.72 -15.53
N SER A 32 -22.11 -29.51 -15.41
CA SER A 32 -23.52 -29.28 -15.83
C SER A 32 -23.80 -27.78 -16.08
N LYS A 33 -24.56 -27.52 -17.13
CA LYS A 33 -25.08 -26.20 -17.54
C LYS A 33 -26.19 -25.76 -16.59
N ASN A 34 -26.19 -24.51 -16.13
CA ASN A 34 -27.43 -23.77 -15.91
C ASN A 34 -27.18 -22.27 -15.93
N THR A 35 -28.04 -21.58 -16.65
CA THR A 35 -28.15 -20.15 -16.83
C THR A 35 -28.56 -19.46 -15.53
N ALA A 36 -27.76 -18.49 -15.06
CA ALA A 36 -28.15 -17.57 -14.01
C ALA A 36 -27.52 -16.18 -14.25
N LYS A 37 -28.28 -15.17 -13.90
CA LYS A 37 -28.04 -13.71 -14.00
C LYS A 37 -26.62 -13.29 -13.67
N ALA A 38 -26.12 -12.32 -14.44
CA ALA A 38 -24.81 -11.72 -14.25
C ALA A 38 -24.69 -10.99 -12.91
N GLU A 39 -23.99 -11.62 -11.97
CA GLU A 39 -23.36 -10.95 -10.83
C GLU A 39 -22.05 -10.28 -11.30
N PRO A 40 -21.63 -9.14 -10.71
CA PRO A 40 -20.40 -8.50 -11.08
C PRO A 40 -19.23 -9.47 -10.84
N LYS A 41 -18.53 -9.82 -11.91
CA LYS A 41 -17.36 -10.69 -11.87
C LYS A 41 -16.29 -10.04 -10.98
N ASN A 42 -16.10 -10.63 -9.81
CA ASN A 42 -14.91 -10.41 -8.99
C ASN A 42 -13.67 -10.81 -9.83
N GLN A 43 -13.03 -9.83 -10.46
CA GLN A 43 -11.73 -10.06 -11.07
C GLN A 43 -10.76 -10.34 -9.91
N LYS A 44 -10.30 -11.59 -9.81
CA LYS A 44 -9.16 -11.93 -8.95
C LYS A 44 -8.01 -11.03 -9.36
N VAL A 45 -7.60 -10.14 -8.46
CA VAL A 45 -6.30 -9.50 -8.58
C VAL A 45 -5.28 -10.64 -8.52
N ASP A 46 -4.64 -10.92 -9.65
CA ASP A 46 -3.56 -11.89 -9.70
C ASP A 46 -2.36 -11.28 -8.97
N THR A 47 -2.26 -11.55 -7.68
CA THR A 47 -1.14 -11.14 -6.83
C THR A 47 0.10 -11.99 -7.07
N SER A 48 0.03 -12.97 -7.98
CA SER A 48 1.18 -13.79 -8.39
C SER A 48 2.08 -13.09 -9.42
N PHE A 49 2.17 -11.75 -9.38
CA PHE A 49 3.15 -11.03 -10.18
C PHE A 49 4.55 -11.41 -9.70
N THR A 50 5.06 -12.54 -10.23
CA THR A 50 6.47 -12.88 -10.12
C THR A 50 7.23 -11.84 -10.95
N ALA A 51 7.69 -10.79 -10.27
CA ALA A 51 8.66 -9.87 -10.86
C ALA A 51 9.76 -10.72 -11.50
N ALA A 52 9.98 -10.54 -12.79
CA ALA A 52 11.12 -11.16 -13.47
C ALA A 52 12.34 -10.89 -12.58
N LYS A 53 13.09 -11.94 -12.23
CA LYS A 53 14.24 -11.86 -11.31
C LYS A 53 15.09 -10.69 -11.72
N SER A 54 14.95 -9.54 -11.03
CA SER A 54 15.75 -8.38 -11.32
C SER A 54 17.21 -8.76 -11.03
N ASN A 55 18.11 -8.42 -11.94
CA ASN A 55 19.52 -8.69 -11.76
C ASN A 55 20.02 -7.70 -10.69
N LEU A 56 19.95 -8.09 -9.41
CA LEU A 56 20.24 -7.26 -8.23
C LEU A 56 21.58 -6.49 -8.33
N LYS A 57 22.55 -7.07 -9.08
CA LYS A 57 23.87 -6.44 -9.28
C LYS A 57 23.83 -5.15 -10.09
N ASN A 58 22.77 -4.90 -10.87
CA ASN A 58 22.67 -3.78 -11.80
C ASN A 58 21.55 -2.79 -11.49
N PHE A 59 20.81 -2.98 -10.38
CA PHE A 59 19.67 -2.12 -10.05
C PHE A 59 20.04 -0.63 -9.90
N GLU A 60 21.24 -0.34 -9.44
CA GLU A 60 21.73 1.03 -9.21
C GLU A 60 22.65 1.54 -10.34
N LYS A 61 23.05 0.66 -11.26
CA LYS A 61 23.98 0.96 -12.35
C LYS A 61 23.21 1.02 -13.67
N GLY A 62 22.95 2.20 -14.14
CA GLY A 62 22.30 2.42 -15.44
C GLY A 62 22.76 3.72 -16.04
N LYS A 63 22.83 3.79 -17.38
CA LYS A 63 23.01 5.06 -18.08
C LYS A 63 21.77 5.91 -17.84
N ILE A 64 21.95 7.17 -17.46
CA ILE A 64 20.86 8.13 -17.33
C ILE A 64 20.43 8.57 -18.72
N GLU A 65 19.18 8.32 -19.08
CA GLU A 65 18.59 8.71 -20.37
C GLU A 65 18.02 10.13 -20.32
N GLN A 66 17.46 10.51 -19.17
CA GLN A 66 16.83 11.81 -18.97
C GLN A 66 16.96 12.25 -17.51
N THR A 67 17.05 13.55 -17.29
CA THR A 67 17.00 14.16 -15.96
C THR A 67 15.95 15.27 -15.93
N LYS A 68 15.19 15.36 -14.85
CA LYS A 68 14.25 16.46 -14.57
C LYS A 68 14.44 16.89 -13.12
N THR A 69 14.55 18.20 -12.90
CA THR A 69 14.50 18.80 -11.56
C THR A 69 13.15 19.44 -11.38
N LEU A 70 12.48 19.16 -10.25
CA LEU A 70 11.22 19.76 -9.87
C LEU A 70 11.46 21.02 -9.05
N ASP A 71 10.48 21.92 -8.97
CA ASP A 71 10.58 23.20 -8.24
C ASP A 71 10.81 23.01 -6.74
N ASN A 72 10.40 21.85 -6.18
CA ASN A 72 10.61 21.48 -4.79
C ASN A 72 11.97 20.80 -4.51
N GLY A 73 12.88 20.82 -5.47
CA GLY A 73 14.24 20.30 -5.34
C GLY A 73 14.40 18.79 -5.58
N ILE A 74 13.34 18.04 -5.87
CA ILE A 74 13.45 16.64 -6.26
C ILE A 74 14.12 16.54 -7.63
N VAL A 75 15.10 15.63 -7.77
CA VAL A 75 15.74 15.33 -9.05
C VAL A 75 15.42 13.92 -9.48
N ILE A 76 14.77 13.78 -10.63
CA ILE A 76 14.40 12.49 -11.21
C ILE A 76 15.37 12.18 -12.35
N LYS A 77 16.04 11.03 -12.28
CA LYS A 77 17.03 10.55 -13.27
C LYS A 77 16.52 9.21 -13.81
N TRP A 78 15.97 9.23 -15.03
CA TRP A 78 15.47 8.00 -15.67
C TRP A 78 16.64 7.17 -16.19
N MET A 79 16.67 5.91 -15.81
CA MET A 79 17.53 4.88 -16.39
C MET A 79 16.79 4.10 -17.48
N VAL A 80 15.45 4.05 -17.40
CA VAL A 80 14.56 3.57 -18.47
C VAL A 80 13.33 4.47 -18.48
N LYS A 81 12.99 5.00 -19.64
CA LYS A 81 11.77 5.77 -19.84
C LYS A 81 10.66 4.84 -20.33
N GLY A 82 9.69 4.60 -19.47
CA GLY A 82 8.50 3.81 -19.81
C GLY A 82 7.59 4.52 -20.80
N LYS A 83 6.84 3.72 -21.56
CA LYS A 83 5.84 4.21 -22.52
C LYS A 83 4.39 3.94 -22.07
N GLY A 84 4.23 3.44 -20.84
CA GLY A 84 2.93 3.13 -20.28
C GLY A 84 2.17 4.37 -19.80
N GLN A 85 1.06 4.13 -19.14
CA GLN A 85 0.17 5.16 -18.63
C GLN A 85 0.90 6.09 -17.65
N LYS A 86 0.60 7.40 -17.73
CA LYS A 86 1.01 8.40 -16.75
C LYS A 86 0.34 8.11 -15.41
N ILE A 87 1.11 8.12 -14.34
CA ILE A 87 0.62 7.92 -12.99
C ILE A 87 -0.06 9.19 -12.50
N LYS A 88 -1.15 9.01 -11.75
CA LYS A 88 -1.93 10.09 -11.16
C LYS A 88 -2.15 9.84 -9.67
N LYS A 89 -2.42 10.92 -8.94
CA LYS A 89 -2.91 10.84 -7.58
C LYS A 89 -4.13 9.91 -7.46
N GLY A 90 -4.13 9.06 -6.45
CA GLY A 90 -5.15 8.03 -6.22
C GLY A 90 -4.89 6.71 -6.94
N ASP A 91 -3.97 6.64 -7.90
CA ASP A 91 -3.61 5.38 -8.52
C ASP A 91 -2.89 4.46 -7.51
N MET A 92 -3.27 3.19 -7.52
CA MET A 92 -2.47 2.15 -6.87
C MET A 92 -1.47 1.57 -7.87
N VAL A 93 -0.19 1.78 -7.64
CA VAL A 93 0.88 1.28 -8.49
C VAL A 93 1.63 0.13 -7.84
N LEU A 94 2.03 -0.86 -8.63
CA LEU A 94 2.96 -1.90 -8.19
C LEU A 94 4.38 -1.44 -8.44
N ILE A 95 5.19 -1.41 -7.38
CA ILE A 95 6.55 -0.91 -7.41
C ILE A 95 7.57 -1.94 -6.89
N GLU A 96 8.74 -1.93 -7.50
CA GLU A 96 9.96 -2.47 -6.93
C GLU A 96 10.87 -1.29 -6.60
N TYR A 97 11.42 -1.25 -5.38
CA TYR A 97 12.22 -0.12 -4.96
C TYR A 97 13.45 -0.51 -4.13
N ARG A 98 14.37 0.42 -4.06
CA ARG A 98 15.50 0.44 -3.15
C ARG A 98 15.71 1.87 -2.66
N LEU A 99 15.83 2.03 -1.35
CA LEU A 99 16.10 3.30 -0.70
C LEU A 99 17.54 3.32 -0.23
N ALA A 100 18.28 4.35 -0.62
CA ALA A 100 19.66 4.55 -0.21
C ALA A 100 19.86 5.96 0.36
N LEU A 101 20.94 6.13 1.10
CA LEU A 101 21.47 7.44 1.49
C LEU A 101 22.46 7.96 0.41
N PRO A 102 22.81 9.26 0.42
CA PRO A 102 23.74 9.83 -0.57
C PRO A 102 25.13 9.20 -0.58
N ASP A 103 25.56 8.57 0.52
CA ASP A 103 26.81 7.80 0.59
C ASP A 103 26.72 6.42 -0.11
N GLY A 104 25.55 6.08 -0.67
CA GLY A 104 25.29 4.79 -1.31
C GLY A 104 24.85 3.68 -0.34
N LYS A 105 24.75 3.95 0.96
CA LYS A 105 24.26 2.97 1.95
C LYS A 105 22.80 2.67 1.70
N ILE A 106 22.48 1.41 1.36
CA ILE A 106 21.10 0.94 1.18
C ILE A 106 20.48 0.71 2.55
N VAL A 107 19.36 1.38 2.80
CA VAL A 107 18.67 1.36 4.09
C VAL A 107 17.39 0.55 4.04
N ASP A 108 16.71 0.48 2.86
CA ASP A 108 15.48 -0.30 2.70
C ASP A 108 15.28 -0.75 1.23
N GLY A 109 14.29 -1.63 0.98
CA GLY A 109 13.89 -2.02 -0.37
C GLY A 109 13.34 -3.44 -0.46
N ASN A 110 12.20 -3.63 -1.14
CA ASN A 110 11.68 -4.97 -1.43
C ASN A 110 12.61 -5.73 -2.40
N ASN A 111 13.25 -5.05 -3.28
CA ASN A 111 14.25 -5.56 -4.21
C ASN A 111 15.46 -6.19 -3.49
N LYS A 112 15.93 -5.58 -2.38
CA LYS A 112 17.04 -6.09 -1.57
C LYS A 112 16.74 -7.46 -0.96
N LEU A 113 15.48 -7.71 -0.63
CA LEU A 113 15.01 -8.93 0.03
C LEU A 113 14.48 -9.96 -0.97
N ASN A 114 14.58 -9.71 -2.27
CA ASN A 114 13.96 -10.53 -3.33
C ASN A 114 12.45 -10.75 -3.10
N LEU A 115 11.79 -9.75 -2.55
CA LEU A 115 10.35 -9.73 -2.33
C LEU A 115 9.61 -9.30 -3.59
N PRO A 116 8.33 -9.65 -3.74
CA PRO A 116 7.51 -9.21 -4.86
C PRO A 116 7.34 -7.69 -4.89
N ALA A 117 6.88 -7.17 -6.03
CA ALA A 117 6.44 -5.79 -6.13
C ALA A 117 5.37 -5.49 -5.07
N ILE A 118 5.42 -4.30 -4.51
CA ILE A 118 4.49 -3.87 -3.46
C ILE A 118 3.51 -2.83 -3.99
N PRO A 119 2.26 -2.81 -3.47
CA PRO A 119 1.29 -1.79 -3.80
C PRO A 119 1.63 -0.46 -3.12
N PHE A 120 1.46 0.64 -3.85
CA PHE A 120 1.65 2.00 -3.37
C PHE A 120 0.54 2.91 -3.93
N ILE A 121 -0.21 3.59 -3.06
CA ILE A 121 -1.19 4.60 -3.45
C ILE A 121 -0.50 5.95 -3.53
N VAL A 122 -0.55 6.58 -4.69
CA VAL A 122 0.12 7.86 -4.97
C VAL A 122 -0.70 9.03 -4.42
N GLY A 123 -0.03 10.00 -3.80
CA GLY A 123 -0.62 11.26 -3.34
C GLY A 123 -1.23 11.23 -1.94
N PHE A 124 -0.99 10.16 -1.15
CA PHE A 124 -1.57 10.01 0.19
C PHE A 124 -0.55 9.69 1.28
N ASN A 125 0.69 10.08 1.08
CA ASN A 125 1.76 9.96 2.08
C ASN A 125 1.88 8.55 2.70
N MET A 126 1.75 7.51 1.87
CA MET A 126 2.02 6.13 2.33
C MET A 126 3.46 5.99 2.84
N GLN A 127 4.36 6.78 2.29
CA GLN A 127 5.74 6.94 2.71
C GLN A 127 6.01 8.42 3.03
N THR A 128 6.96 9.04 2.37
CA THR A 128 7.27 10.46 2.55
C THR A 128 6.74 11.28 1.37
N PRO A 129 6.48 12.60 1.53
CA PRO A 129 5.93 13.43 0.46
C PRO A 129 6.75 13.39 -0.83
N GLY A 130 8.05 13.19 -0.72
CA GLY A 130 8.93 13.11 -1.90
C GLY A 130 8.63 11.93 -2.83
N TRP A 131 8.10 10.83 -2.31
CA TRP A 131 7.67 9.70 -3.14
C TRP A 131 6.45 10.08 -3.98
N ASP A 132 5.42 10.64 -3.36
CA ASP A 132 4.19 11.04 -4.03
C ASP A 132 4.48 12.06 -5.14
N ASN A 133 5.21 13.13 -4.80
CA ASN A 133 5.58 14.18 -5.75
C ASN A 133 6.38 13.64 -6.95
N ALA A 134 7.28 12.68 -6.69
CA ALA A 134 8.08 12.09 -7.76
C ALA A 134 7.25 11.15 -8.64
N PHE A 135 6.37 10.32 -8.03
CA PHE A 135 5.62 9.31 -8.77
C PHE A 135 4.57 9.94 -9.70
N GLU A 136 4.04 11.09 -9.37
CA GLU A 136 3.17 11.85 -10.28
C GLU A 136 3.88 12.31 -11.56
N GLU A 137 5.22 12.31 -11.59
CA GLU A 137 6.01 12.61 -12.76
C GLU A 137 6.34 11.38 -13.63
N LEU A 138 6.06 10.19 -13.14
CA LEU A 138 6.45 8.93 -13.77
C LEU A 138 5.32 8.29 -14.58
N ASN A 139 5.73 7.36 -15.44
CA ASN A 139 4.83 6.50 -16.22
C ASN A 139 5.07 5.03 -15.83
N ILE A 140 4.11 4.18 -16.12
CA ILE A 140 4.30 2.74 -16.03
C ILE A 140 5.41 2.31 -17.01
N GLY A 141 6.32 1.46 -16.49
CA GLY A 141 7.52 1.02 -17.18
C GLY A 141 8.76 1.87 -16.89
N ASP A 142 8.61 3.01 -16.20
CA ASP A 142 9.77 3.80 -15.80
C ASP A 142 10.64 3.02 -14.80
N PHE A 143 11.96 3.19 -14.95
CA PHE A 143 12.94 2.90 -13.91
C PHE A 143 13.76 4.16 -13.66
N ALA A 144 13.66 4.72 -12.48
CA ALA A 144 14.29 5.99 -12.14
C ALA A 144 15.02 5.95 -10.80
N LYS A 145 16.13 6.70 -10.73
CA LYS A 145 16.71 7.18 -9.49
C LYS A 145 16.10 8.53 -9.17
N ILE A 146 15.56 8.67 -7.98
CA ILE A 146 14.91 9.88 -7.48
C ILE A 146 15.71 10.38 -6.28
N GLU A 147 16.28 11.58 -6.40
CA GLU A 147 17.00 12.22 -5.32
C GLU A 147 16.03 13.15 -4.59
N ILE A 148 15.70 12.80 -3.35
CA ILE A 148 14.68 13.47 -2.54
C ILE A 148 15.39 14.30 -1.47
N PRO A 149 15.19 15.64 -1.42
CA PRO A 149 15.75 16.48 -0.38
C PRO A 149 15.20 16.10 1.00
N ALA A 150 15.95 16.43 2.04
CA ALA A 150 15.67 16.01 3.41
C ALA A 150 14.25 16.39 3.89
N GLU A 151 13.77 17.57 3.52
CA GLU A 151 12.48 18.14 3.91
C GLU A 151 11.31 17.32 3.36
N LEU A 152 11.48 16.70 2.20
CA LEU A 152 10.50 15.85 1.53
C LEU A 152 10.73 14.36 1.81
N ALA A 153 11.79 14.03 2.57
CA ALA A 153 12.08 12.70 3.11
C ALA A 153 11.61 12.63 4.58
N LEU A 154 12.46 12.22 5.52
CA LEU A 154 12.10 12.16 6.94
C LEU A 154 12.26 13.51 7.66
N GLY A 155 12.89 14.49 7.05
CA GLY A 155 13.20 15.78 7.66
C GLY A 155 14.01 15.63 8.94
N LYS A 156 13.64 16.34 9.98
CA LYS A 156 14.27 16.27 11.31
C LYS A 156 14.07 14.92 12.02
N LYS A 157 13.18 14.07 11.52
CA LYS A 157 13.01 12.72 12.06
C LYS A 157 14.19 11.84 11.63
N SER A 158 14.48 10.83 12.43
CA SER A 158 15.57 9.89 12.16
C SER A 158 15.16 8.47 12.45
N ILE A 159 15.88 7.51 11.88
CA ILE A 159 15.81 6.10 12.26
C ILE A 159 17.17 5.76 12.85
N LYS A 160 17.20 5.57 14.17
CA LYS A 160 18.44 5.37 14.92
C LYS A 160 19.32 4.28 14.29
N GLY A 161 20.54 4.62 13.93
CA GLY A 161 21.52 3.70 13.33
C GLY A 161 21.28 3.38 11.84
N VAL A 162 20.20 3.92 11.23
CA VAL A 162 19.81 3.64 9.85
C VAL A 162 19.78 4.91 9.01
N ILE A 163 18.94 5.87 9.37
CA ILE A 163 18.79 7.16 8.67
C ILE A 163 19.01 8.30 9.66
N PRO A 164 20.07 9.12 9.50
CA PRO A 164 20.29 10.32 10.32
C PRO A 164 19.17 11.36 10.14
N PRO A 165 18.98 12.30 11.06
CA PRO A 165 18.11 13.45 10.83
C PRO A 165 18.63 14.29 9.66
N ASP A 166 17.72 15.01 9.02
CA ASP A 166 18.01 15.91 7.88
C ASP A 166 18.79 15.24 6.73
N SER A 167 18.56 13.93 6.52
CA SER A 167 19.20 13.16 5.46
C SER A 167 18.36 13.17 4.19
N PRO A 168 18.91 13.62 3.05
CA PRO A 168 18.34 13.34 1.74
C PRO A 168 18.27 11.83 1.47
N ASN A 169 17.33 11.41 0.65
CA ASN A 169 17.17 10.02 0.27
C ASN A 169 17.32 9.83 -1.24
N TRP A 170 17.91 8.72 -1.64
CA TRP A 170 17.93 8.27 -3.03
C TRP A 170 17.00 7.06 -3.17
N LEU A 171 15.90 7.27 -3.88
CA LEU A 171 14.92 6.23 -4.18
C LEU A 171 15.14 5.72 -5.60
N PHE A 172 15.48 4.44 -5.74
CA PHE A 172 15.45 3.74 -7.01
C PHE A 172 14.12 3.01 -7.12
N ALA A 173 13.34 3.31 -8.14
CA ALA A 173 12.00 2.74 -8.29
C ALA A 173 11.75 2.26 -9.71
N LYS A 174 11.20 1.04 -9.84
CA LYS A 174 10.59 0.51 -11.06
C LYS A 174 9.09 0.42 -10.87
N LEU A 175 8.34 0.88 -11.86
CA LEU A 175 6.89 0.97 -11.84
C LEU A 175 6.31 -0.01 -12.85
N TYR A 176 5.56 -1.01 -12.36
CA TYR A 176 5.15 -2.15 -13.17
C TYR A 176 3.74 -1.99 -13.75
N ALA A 177 2.78 -1.61 -12.93
CA ALA A 177 1.38 -1.53 -13.33
C ALA A 177 0.57 -0.61 -12.43
N ILE A 178 -0.50 -0.04 -12.96
CA ILE A 178 -1.60 0.50 -12.16
C ILE A 178 -2.59 -0.63 -11.93
N VAL A 179 -2.99 -0.84 -10.68
CA VAL A 179 -3.90 -1.92 -10.29
C VAL A 179 -5.33 -1.41 -10.25
N THR A 180 -6.21 -2.06 -11.00
CA THR A 180 -7.64 -1.75 -10.97
C THR A 180 -8.22 -2.04 -9.59
N PRO A 181 -8.99 -1.13 -8.98
CA PRO A 181 -9.66 -1.38 -7.71
C PRO A 181 -10.70 -2.50 -7.83
N GLY A 182 -10.85 -3.28 -6.75
CA GLY A 182 -11.91 -4.27 -6.65
C GLY A 182 -13.28 -3.65 -6.36
N PHE A 183 -13.29 -2.43 -5.84
CA PHE A 183 -14.48 -1.62 -5.59
C PHE A 183 -14.16 -0.15 -5.85
N ASN A 184 -15.01 0.54 -6.64
CA ASN A 184 -14.84 1.96 -6.94
C ASN A 184 -16.19 2.61 -7.21
N GLU A 185 -16.88 3.01 -6.16
CA GLU A 185 -18.20 3.65 -6.24
C GLU A 185 -18.41 4.63 -5.07
N GLU A 186 -19.18 5.68 -5.29
CA GLU A 186 -19.68 6.60 -4.27
C GLU A 186 -18.56 7.23 -3.40
N GLY A 187 -17.40 7.53 -3.99
CA GLY A 187 -16.27 8.10 -3.23
C GLY A 187 -15.52 7.07 -2.36
N ILE A 188 -15.70 5.78 -2.65
CA ILE A 188 -14.97 4.68 -2.02
C ILE A 188 -14.19 3.94 -3.09
N THR A 189 -12.88 3.91 -2.98
CA THR A 189 -12.01 3.08 -3.82
C THR A 189 -11.28 2.09 -2.94
N SER A 190 -11.36 0.79 -3.25
CA SER A 190 -10.68 -0.22 -2.45
C SER A 190 -10.01 -1.32 -3.25
N TRP A 191 -8.89 -1.77 -2.73
CA TRP A 191 -8.12 -2.91 -3.22
C TRP A 191 -7.91 -3.90 -2.08
N LYS A 192 -8.31 -5.16 -2.32
CA LYS A 192 -7.90 -6.26 -1.44
C LYS A 192 -6.52 -6.71 -1.88
N ILE A 193 -5.51 -6.48 -1.05
CA ILE A 193 -4.10 -6.76 -1.36
C ILE A 193 -3.61 -8.10 -0.76
N LYS A 194 -4.42 -8.74 0.09
CA LYS A 194 -4.21 -10.09 0.60
C LYS A 194 -5.56 -10.75 0.84
N ASP A 195 -5.72 -11.99 0.41
CA ASP A 195 -6.89 -12.81 0.69
C ASP A 195 -6.88 -13.34 2.14
N ALA A 196 -8.05 -13.80 2.59
CA ALA A 196 -8.24 -14.40 3.90
C ALA A 196 -7.28 -15.59 4.12
N ASP A 197 -6.89 -15.77 5.36
CA ASP A 197 -6.25 -17.02 5.77
C ASP A 197 -7.21 -18.18 5.47
N LYS A 198 -6.69 -19.31 4.97
CA LYS A 198 -7.49 -20.46 4.57
C LYS A 198 -8.16 -21.11 5.81
N THR A 199 -9.19 -20.51 6.31
CA THR A 199 -10.05 -21.06 7.34
C THR A 199 -11.46 -21.17 6.76
N ASN A 200 -12.04 -22.38 6.75
CA ASN A 200 -13.43 -22.64 6.36
C ASN A 200 -14.44 -22.07 7.38
N GLN A 201 -14.18 -20.93 7.99
CA GLN A 201 -15.11 -20.31 8.91
C GLN A 201 -16.28 -19.72 8.13
N LYS A 202 -17.49 -20.27 8.35
CA LYS A 202 -18.72 -19.61 7.92
C LYS A 202 -18.76 -18.20 8.49
N ILE A 203 -19.10 -17.25 7.64
CA ILE A 203 -19.32 -15.87 8.06
C ILE A 203 -20.57 -15.86 8.95
N ALA A 204 -20.40 -15.67 10.26
CA ALA A 204 -21.53 -15.50 11.18
C ALA A 204 -22.20 -14.13 10.91
N GLU A 205 -23.52 -14.04 11.04
CA GLU A 205 -24.24 -12.77 10.90
C GLU A 205 -23.85 -11.81 12.04
N ASP A 206 -23.80 -12.33 13.27
CA ASP A 206 -23.37 -11.59 14.45
C ASP A 206 -21.88 -11.85 14.73
N ARG A 207 -21.05 -10.82 14.52
CA ARG A 207 -19.60 -10.93 14.65
C ARG A 207 -18.95 -9.61 15.01
N GLU A 208 -17.83 -9.70 15.72
CA GLU A 208 -16.88 -8.61 15.95
C GLU A 208 -15.67 -8.79 15.02
N ILE A 209 -15.35 -7.77 14.25
CA ILE A 209 -14.18 -7.71 13.37
C ILE A 209 -13.12 -6.84 14.05
N SER A 210 -11.94 -7.39 14.28
CA SER A 210 -10.80 -6.66 14.84
C SER A 210 -9.77 -6.42 13.74
N PHE A 211 -9.31 -5.17 13.59
CA PHE A 211 -8.34 -4.82 12.57
C PHE A 211 -7.32 -3.78 13.04
N HIS A 212 -6.11 -3.91 12.55
CA HIS A 212 -5.12 -2.85 12.61
C HIS A 212 -5.23 -1.95 11.38
N THR A 213 -4.87 -0.69 11.56
CA THR A 213 -4.82 0.28 10.45
C THR A 213 -3.69 1.28 10.63
N ILE A 214 -3.15 1.70 9.48
CA ILE A 214 -2.40 2.94 9.34
C ILE A 214 -3.25 3.85 8.48
N VAL A 215 -3.49 5.06 8.98
CA VAL A 215 -4.29 6.08 8.30
C VAL A 215 -3.38 7.20 7.86
N SER A 216 -3.46 7.59 6.61
CA SER A 216 -2.78 8.76 6.06
C SER A 216 -3.73 9.60 5.22
N THR A 217 -3.33 10.83 4.96
CA THR A 217 -4.08 11.81 4.18
C THR A 217 -3.17 12.46 3.15
N GLU A 218 -3.74 13.32 2.31
CA GLU A 218 -2.97 14.12 1.37
C GLU A 218 -1.94 15.03 2.05
N SER A 219 -2.27 15.51 3.25
CA SER A 219 -1.43 16.46 3.99
C SER A 219 -0.49 15.80 5.00
N LYS A 220 -0.81 14.58 5.48
CA LYS A 220 -0.06 13.94 6.57
C LYS A 220 0.07 12.43 6.42
N ALA A 221 1.30 11.94 6.64
CA ALA A 221 1.58 10.52 6.79
C ALA A 221 1.19 10.03 8.20
N ALA A 222 0.65 8.81 8.28
CA ALA A 222 0.45 8.04 9.50
C ALA A 222 -0.21 8.84 10.64
N VAL A 223 -1.29 9.58 10.33
CA VAL A 223 -2.06 10.36 11.32
C VAL A 223 -2.64 9.47 12.43
N MET A 224 -2.85 8.19 12.11
CA MET A 224 -3.19 7.13 13.07
C MET A 224 -2.41 5.86 12.70
N ASN A 225 -1.91 5.16 13.73
CA ASN A 225 -1.24 3.88 13.55
C ASN A 225 -1.49 2.99 14.76
N THR A 226 -2.42 2.04 14.63
CA THR A 226 -2.85 1.15 15.72
C THR A 226 -1.83 0.05 16.04
N TYR A 227 -0.86 -0.21 15.14
CA TYR A 227 0.22 -1.15 15.46
C TYR A 227 1.16 -0.63 16.55
N LEU A 228 1.32 0.71 16.66
CA LEU A 228 2.18 1.31 17.67
C LEU A 228 1.66 1.12 19.10
N SER A 229 0.34 1.14 19.27
CA SER A 229 -0.33 0.88 20.54
C SER A 229 -0.61 -0.61 20.77
N ASN A 230 -0.53 -1.42 19.73
CA ASN A 230 -0.95 -2.82 19.69
C ASN A 230 -2.43 -3.03 20.11
N PHE A 231 -3.28 -2.01 19.88
CA PHE A 231 -4.73 -2.08 20.10
C PHE A 231 -5.47 -2.05 18.76
N PRO A 232 -5.98 -3.18 18.25
CA PRO A 232 -6.80 -3.19 17.05
C PRO A 232 -8.13 -2.48 17.29
N ILE A 233 -8.66 -1.87 16.23
CA ILE A 233 -10.00 -1.31 16.23
C ILE A 233 -11.00 -2.48 16.13
N LYS A 234 -12.07 -2.41 16.94
CA LYS A 234 -13.17 -3.37 16.93
C LYS A 234 -14.37 -2.78 16.22
N TYR A 235 -14.99 -3.57 15.37
CA TYR A 235 -16.16 -3.19 14.60
C TYR A 235 -17.17 -4.34 14.55
N ILE A 236 -18.41 -4.04 14.89
CA ILE A 236 -19.56 -4.95 14.74
C ILE A 236 -20.38 -4.46 13.56
N PRO A 237 -20.57 -5.27 12.48
CA PRO A 237 -21.41 -4.90 11.35
C PRO A 237 -22.79 -4.41 11.79
N GLY A 238 -23.26 -3.31 11.19
CA GLY A 238 -24.48 -2.62 11.61
C GLY A 238 -24.27 -1.45 12.56
N GLN A 239 -23.20 -1.43 13.34
CA GLN A 239 -22.87 -0.29 14.21
C GLN A 239 -22.22 0.86 13.45
N LYS A 240 -22.36 2.09 13.99
CA LYS A 240 -21.78 3.31 13.43
C LYS A 240 -20.44 3.70 14.09
N SER A 241 -19.68 2.73 14.61
CA SER A 241 -18.44 2.94 15.34
C SER A 241 -17.24 3.33 14.46
N ILE A 242 -17.33 3.08 13.15
CA ILE A 242 -16.31 3.46 12.15
C ILE A 242 -16.95 4.26 11.01
N VAL A 243 -16.13 4.92 10.18
CA VAL A 243 -16.59 5.79 9.08
C VAL A 243 -17.41 5.02 8.03
N PRO A 244 -18.33 5.70 7.29
CA PRO A 244 -19.27 5.04 6.38
C PRO A 244 -18.59 4.12 5.36
N GLY A 245 -17.55 4.60 4.69
CA GLY A 245 -16.85 3.83 3.66
C GLY A 245 -16.23 2.55 4.19
N LEU A 246 -15.65 2.57 5.40
CA LEU A 246 -15.12 1.36 6.02
C LEU A 246 -16.24 0.36 6.36
N ARG A 247 -17.40 0.82 6.84
CA ARG A 247 -18.54 -0.07 7.10
C ARG A 247 -18.97 -0.83 5.85
N LYS A 248 -18.98 -0.14 4.67
CA LYS A 248 -19.36 -0.76 3.39
C LYS A 248 -18.38 -1.86 2.98
N ILE A 249 -17.07 -1.60 3.09
CA ILE A 249 -16.03 -2.56 2.66
C ILE A 249 -15.85 -3.70 3.66
N LEU A 250 -15.80 -3.40 4.97
CA LEU A 250 -15.43 -4.38 5.97
C LEU A 250 -16.60 -5.26 6.44
N LYS A 251 -17.84 -4.99 5.98
CA LYS A 251 -19.04 -5.77 6.38
C LYS A 251 -18.84 -7.29 6.28
N ASN A 252 -18.11 -7.75 5.25
CA ASN A 252 -17.86 -9.17 4.98
C ASN A 252 -16.37 -9.55 5.10
N ALA A 253 -15.57 -8.71 5.76
CA ALA A 253 -14.16 -8.96 5.90
C ALA A 253 -13.88 -10.23 6.72
N GLN A 254 -12.80 -10.93 6.36
CA GLN A 254 -12.37 -12.17 6.98
C GLN A 254 -10.96 -12.01 7.58
N LYS A 255 -10.65 -12.84 8.57
CA LYS A 255 -9.34 -12.86 9.19
C LYS A 255 -8.22 -13.11 8.15
N GLY A 256 -7.14 -12.33 8.27
CA GLY A 256 -5.99 -12.40 7.39
C GLY A 256 -6.09 -11.52 6.15
N GLU A 257 -7.28 -11.03 5.79
CA GLU A 257 -7.42 -10.10 4.67
C GLU A 257 -6.72 -8.77 4.93
N ARG A 258 -6.16 -8.20 3.86
CA ARG A 258 -5.59 -6.86 3.89
C ARG A 258 -6.16 -6.00 2.77
N TYR A 259 -6.37 -4.72 3.10
CA TYR A 259 -6.98 -3.76 2.21
C TYR A 259 -6.20 -2.45 2.17
N LEU A 260 -6.14 -1.83 0.99
CA LEU A 260 -5.95 -0.40 0.85
C LEU A 260 -7.31 0.20 0.47
N ILE A 261 -7.77 1.18 1.26
CA ILE A 261 -9.09 1.79 1.07
C ILE A 261 -8.91 3.30 1.07
N LEU A 262 -9.18 3.91 -0.08
CA LEU A 262 -9.20 5.35 -0.26
C LEU A 262 -10.63 5.84 -0.17
N LEU A 263 -10.89 6.74 0.74
CA LEU A 263 -12.21 7.34 0.98
C LEU A 263 -12.17 8.82 0.69
N GLU A 264 -13.08 9.28 -0.17
CA GLU A 264 -13.39 10.71 -0.25
C GLU A 264 -14.02 11.18 1.07
N SER A 265 -13.91 12.45 1.34
CA SER A 265 -14.34 13.06 2.59
C SER A 265 -15.75 12.67 3.07
N PRO A 266 -16.80 12.63 2.21
CA PRO A 266 -18.15 12.23 2.65
C PRO A 266 -18.25 10.80 3.19
N GLN A 267 -17.37 9.91 2.72
CA GLN A 267 -17.28 8.51 3.16
C GLN A 267 -16.32 8.31 4.34
N ALA A 268 -15.56 9.35 4.69
CA ALA A 268 -14.61 9.39 5.79
C ALA A 268 -15.13 10.30 6.93
N TYR A 269 -14.51 11.45 7.13
CA TYR A 269 -14.80 12.35 8.28
C TYR A 269 -15.57 13.61 7.88
N GLY A 270 -15.91 13.79 6.60
CA GLY A 270 -16.76 14.86 6.09
C GLY A 270 -16.21 16.26 6.31
N SER A 271 -17.13 17.23 6.36
CA SER A 271 -16.82 18.64 6.56
C SER A 271 -16.34 19.00 7.98
N ARG A 272 -16.37 18.04 8.92
CA ARG A 272 -15.86 18.26 10.29
C ARG A 272 -14.39 17.87 10.43
N GLY A 273 -13.91 16.96 9.57
CA GLY A 273 -12.62 16.31 9.79
C GLY A 273 -12.60 15.46 11.07
N TYR A 274 -11.43 15.22 11.62
CA TYR A 274 -11.26 14.44 12.85
C TYR A 274 -10.17 15.02 13.74
N ALA A 275 -10.56 15.61 14.84
CA ALA A 275 -9.67 16.32 15.77
C ALA A 275 -8.74 17.28 14.98
N ASN A 276 -7.47 17.37 15.35
CA ASN A 276 -6.45 18.10 14.57
C ASN A 276 -5.64 17.18 13.68
N LEU A 277 -6.14 15.96 13.42
CA LEU A 277 -5.43 14.92 12.69
C LEU A 277 -5.79 14.90 11.22
N ILE A 278 -7.09 15.05 10.90
CA ILE A 278 -7.63 15.02 9.55
C ILE A 278 -8.41 16.30 9.32
N GLN A 279 -8.06 17.03 8.25
CA GLN A 279 -8.67 18.31 7.94
C GLN A 279 -10.12 18.14 7.45
N PRO A 280 -10.98 19.18 7.58
CA PRO A 280 -12.28 19.21 6.93
C PRO A 280 -12.15 18.94 5.40
N ASN A 281 -13.05 18.12 4.87
CA ASN A 281 -13.13 17.77 3.44
C ASN A 281 -11.89 17.04 2.87
N GLU A 282 -11.02 16.50 3.71
CA GLU A 282 -9.83 15.76 3.29
C GLU A 282 -10.16 14.30 2.99
N SER A 283 -9.64 13.78 1.89
CA SER A 283 -9.68 12.35 1.56
C SER A 283 -8.70 11.56 2.41
N VAL A 284 -9.03 10.31 2.72
CA VAL A 284 -8.30 9.51 3.70
C VAL A 284 -7.97 8.13 3.13
N LEU A 285 -6.71 7.75 3.25
CA LEU A 285 -6.22 6.41 2.93
C LEU A 285 -6.11 5.57 4.19
N PHE A 286 -6.74 4.41 4.17
CA PHE A 286 -6.64 3.37 5.20
C PHE A 286 -5.86 2.17 4.65
N ASN A 287 -4.78 1.79 5.33
CA ASN A 287 -4.11 0.51 5.14
C ASN A 287 -4.54 -0.41 6.29
N ILE A 288 -5.31 -1.43 5.97
CA ILE A 288 -6.02 -2.26 6.96
C ILE A 288 -5.55 -3.71 6.89
N GLU A 289 -5.39 -4.32 8.06
CA GLU A 289 -5.20 -5.76 8.24
C GLU A 289 -6.23 -6.30 9.22
N ILE A 290 -7.02 -7.29 8.77
CA ILE A 290 -8.00 -7.98 9.60
C ILE A 290 -7.27 -9.03 10.44
N VAL A 291 -7.17 -8.78 11.74
CA VAL A 291 -6.40 -9.65 12.65
C VAL A 291 -7.26 -10.70 13.35
N ASP A 292 -8.57 -10.43 13.51
CA ASP A 292 -9.48 -11.40 14.10
C ASP A 292 -10.93 -11.16 13.68
N VAL A 293 -11.72 -12.23 13.64
CA VAL A 293 -13.17 -12.20 13.43
C VAL A 293 -13.81 -13.21 14.37
N LYS A 294 -14.64 -12.76 15.31
CA LYS A 294 -15.28 -13.59 16.33
C LYS A 294 -16.79 -13.51 16.22
N ALA A 295 -17.48 -14.63 16.39
CA ALA A 295 -18.92 -14.64 16.67
C ALA A 295 -19.19 -13.99 18.05
N ILE A 296 -20.30 -13.25 18.17
CA ILE A 296 -20.76 -12.57 19.38
C ILE A 296 -22.16 -13.05 19.77
#